data_38ea562631be03c70c1cbee89431325e
#
_entry.id   38ea562631be03c70c1cbee89431325e
#
_cell.length_a   1.000
_cell.length_b   1.000
_cell.length_c   1.000
_cell.angle_alpha   90.00
_cell.angle_beta   90.00
_cell.angle_gamma   90.00
#
_symmetry.space_group_name_H-M   'P 1'
#
loop_
_entity.id
_entity.type
_entity.pdbx_description
1 polymer ?
#
loop_
_entity_poly.entity_id
_entity_poly.type
_entity_poly.pdbx_seq_one_letter_code
_entity_poly.pdbx_strand_id
1 'polypeptide(L)'
;MSSNHGANLYDLSSKLGLNKNELMDFSSNINPLGSSRLAKQAVIDNIDMVSIYPDPSYHDLKLSISNYCGCATDNILLGSGATELISSFINIVSPKKAVLLSPSYSEYEKELSKSNCIINKFFSKKENLFKVNVDEFINFINSDCNDIVVICNPNNPTGFAFSNGEMKKILENTNALIMVDETYIEFTDTNIYSSTKLVDDFDKLFIIRGTSKFFGTPGIRLGYGLTSNSNIKNSINSNLDLWNINTLATIMGEVMFKDDSFIKNSYQTLTSEREFLLKELSSFKDLTVYPSKGNFILSEIKSKKIKASEIREILLSKQIIIRDCKSFEGLDEYFFRVCTLNHNQNSLLIKTLKSIFINE
;
A
#
# COMPACT_ATOMS: atom_id res chain seq x y z
N MET A 1 23.09 -5.62 -1.21
CA MET A 1 22.20 -4.80 -0.35
C MET A 1 21.03 -5.69 0.05
N SER A 2 20.94 -6.12 1.32
CA SER A 2 19.74 -6.85 1.78
C SER A 2 18.59 -5.83 1.80
N SER A 3 17.58 -6.02 0.95
CA SER A 3 16.41 -5.16 0.96
C SER A 3 15.69 -5.35 2.30
N ASN A 4 15.62 -4.28 3.10
CA ASN A 4 14.83 -4.24 4.34
C ASN A 4 13.31 -4.26 4.09
N HIS A 5 12.88 -4.56 2.85
CA HIS A 5 11.48 -4.63 2.45
C HIS A 5 11.00 -6.09 2.49
N GLY A 6 9.70 -6.31 2.73
CA GLY A 6 9.05 -7.59 2.48
C GLY A 6 9.14 -7.98 1.00
N ALA A 7 8.66 -9.17 0.64
CA ALA A 7 8.62 -9.69 -0.74
C ALA A 7 9.99 -10.07 -1.36
N ASN A 8 10.97 -10.48 -0.54
CA ASN A 8 12.26 -10.95 -1.05
C ASN A 8 12.27 -12.48 -1.29
N LEU A 9 11.28 -12.98 -2.04
CA LEU A 9 11.10 -14.40 -2.31
C LEU A 9 12.29 -15.02 -3.06
N TYR A 10 12.90 -14.29 -3.97
CA TYR A 10 14.05 -14.79 -4.76
C TYR A 10 15.28 -15.04 -3.90
N ASP A 11 15.63 -14.10 -3.03
CA ASP A 11 16.78 -14.23 -2.13
C ASP A 11 16.54 -15.34 -1.10
N LEU A 12 15.32 -15.40 -0.51
CA LEU A 12 14.96 -16.43 0.45
C LEU A 12 14.91 -17.83 -0.18
N SER A 13 14.29 -17.94 -1.36
CA SER A 13 14.25 -19.18 -2.14
C SER A 13 15.67 -19.71 -2.43
N SER A 14 16.56 -18.82 -2.88
CA SER A 14 17.97 -19.18 -3.14
C SER A 14 18.70 -19.62 -1.87
N LYS A 15 18.54 -18.89 -0.77
CA LYS A 15 19.21 -19.20 0.51
C LYS A 15 18.72 -20.50 1.14
N LEU A 16 17.45 -20.84 0.97
CA LEU A 16 16.84 -22.04 1.55
C LEU A 16 16.93 -23.25 0.61
N GLY A 17 17.31 -23.07 -0.65
CA GLY A 17 17.28 -24.13 -1.65
C GLY A 17 15.86 -24.61 -2.00
N LEU A 18 14.84 -23.76 -1.78
CA LEU A 18 13.43 -24.07 -2.01
C LEU A 18 12.89 -23.39 -3.27
N ASN A 19 11.84 -23.94 -3.87
CA ASN A 19 11.11 -23.22 -4.90
C ASN A 19 10.31 -22.08 -4.25
N LYS A 20 10.32 -20.87 -4.87
CA LYS A 20 9.58 -19.71 -4.37
C LYS A 20 8.07 -19.97 -4.16
N ASN A 21 7.49 -20.93 -4.93
CA ASN A 21 6.08 -21.29 -4.81
C ASN A 21 5.77 -22.15 -3.56
N GLU A 22 6.81 -22.67 -2.88
CA GLU A 22 6.67 -23.41 -1.62
C GLU A 22 6.65 -22.47 -0.40
N LEU A 23 6.99 -21.20 -0.61
CA LEU A 23 7.04 -20.20 0.45
C LEU A 23 5.69 -19.51 0.62
N MET A 24 5.19 -19.47 1.84
CA MET A 24 3.97 -18.71 2.21
C MET A 24 4.35 -17.30 2.64
N ASP A 25 4.15 -16.34 1.75
CA ASP A 25 4.61 -14.97 1.97
C ASP A 25 3.54 -14.08 2.61
N PHE A 26 3.54 -14.01 3.93
CA PHE A 26 2.74 -13.07 4.72
C PHE A 26 3.36 -11.67 4.84
N SER A 27 4.46 -11.37 4.15
CA SER A 27 5.18 -10.11 4.27
C SER A 27 4.87 -9.08 3.19
N SER A 28 4.41 -9.52 2.01
CA SER A 28 4.29 -8.68 0.80
C SER A 28 2.95 -7.96 0.64
N ASN A 29 1.92 -8.34 1.38
CA ASN A 29 0.57 -7.76 1.34
C ASN A 29 -0.10 -7.86 -0.06
N ILE A 30 0.18 -8.92 -0.81
CA ILE A 30 -0.41 -9.15 -2.13
C ILE A 30 -1.68 -9.98 -1.97
N ASN A 31 -2.69 -9.73 -2.81
CA ASN A 31 -3.92 -10.52 -2.87
C ASN A 31 -3.61 -12.01 -3.15
N PRO A 32 -3.94 -12.94 -2.23
CA PRO A 32 -3.67 -14.37 -2.41
C PRO A 32 -4.50 -15.02 -3.51
N LEU A 33 -5.57 -14.39 -3.99
CA LEU A 33 -6.35 -14.87 -5.14
C LEU A 33 -5.60 -14.64 -6.46
N GLY A 34 -4.48 -13.91 -6.41
CA GLY A 34 -3.72 -13.51 -7.58
C GLY A 34 -4.42 -12.43 -8.38
N SER A 35 -4.20 -12.39 -9.68
CA SER A 35 -4.81 -11.40 -10.58
C SER A 35 -6.03 -11.95 -11.30
N SER A 36 -6.90 -11.04 -11.78
CA SER A 36 -8.07 -11.37 -12.60
C SER A 36 -7.75 -12.37 -13.71
N ARG A 37 -8.59 -13.42 -13.83
CA ARG A 37 -8.45 -14.41 -14.90
C ARG A 37 -8.76 -13.79 -16.27
N LEU A 38 -9.75 -12.89 -16.33
CA LEU A 38 -10.09 -12.19 -17.58
C LEU A 38 -8.94 -11.30 -18.04
N ALA A 39 -8.32 -10.57 -17.11
CA ALA A 39 -7.18 -9.72 -17.45
C ALA A 39 -5.93 -10.52 -17.87
N LYS A 40 -5.68 -11.68 -17.25
CA LYS A 40 -4.61 -12.60 -17.72
C LYS A 40 -4.90 -13.16 -19.10
N GLN A 41 -6.15 -13.55 -19.36
CA GLN A 41 -6.54 -14.08 -20.67
C GLN A 41 -6.39 -13.02 -21.76
N ALA A 42 -6.80 -11.76 -21.47
CA ALA A 42 -6.61 -10.66 -22.41
C ALA A 42 -5.13 -10.43 -22.79
N VAL A 43 -4.21 -10.58 -21.83
CA VAL A 43 -2.77 -10.51 -22.11
C VAL A 43 -2.32 -11.68 -22.99
N ILE A 44 -2.78 -12.91 -22.73
CA ILE A 44 -2.44 -14.10 -23.54
C ILE A 44 -2.95 -13.94 -24.98
N ASP A 45 -4.20 -13.50 -25.14
CA ASP A 45 -4.85 -13.36 -26.45
C ASP A 45 -4.24 -12.24 -27.31
N ASN A 46 -3.55 -11.28 -26.65
CA ASN A 46 -2.94 -10.13 -27.31
C ASN A 46 -1.41 -10.07 -27.10
N ILE A 47 -0.77 -11.21 -26.85
CA ILE A 47 0.68 -11.23 -26.53
C ILE A 47 1.54 -10.65 -27.67
N ASP A 48 1.13 -10.80 -28.92
CA ASP A 48 1.84 -10.29 -30.08
C ASP A 48 1.89 -8.75 -30.14
N MET A 49 1.01 -8.06 -29.39
CA MET A 49 1.03 -6.60 -29.25
C MET A 49 2.31 -6.07 -28.60
N VAL A 50 3.14 -6.91 -27.96
CA VAL A 50 4.47 -6.50 -27.48
C VAL A 50 5.40 -6.01 -28.58
N SER A 51 5.11 -6.33 -29.84
CA SER A 51 5.87 -5.86 -31.02
C SER A 51 5.47 -4.48 -31.50
N ILE A 52 4.50 -3.83 -30.86
CA ILE A 52 3.95 -2.52 -31.23
C ILE A 52 4.00 -1.60 -30.01
N TYR A 53 4.39 -0.34 -30.20
CA TYR A 53 4.30 0.67 -29.11
C TYR A 53 2.84 0.84 -28.66
N PRO A 54 2.58 1.00 -27.36
CA PRO A 54 1.23 1.28 -26.88
C PRO A 54 0.73 2.64 -27.34
N ASP A 55 -0.59 2.88 -27.29
CA ASP A 55 -1.18 4.20 -27.50
C ASP A 55 -0.56 5.21 -26.51
N PRO A 56 0.13 6.26 -27.01
CA PRO A 56 0.78 7.24 -26.12
C PRO A 56 -0.22 8.06 -25.28
N SER A 57 -1.51 8.08 -25.66
CA SER A 57 -2.58 8.72 -24.88
C SER A 57 -3.13 7.81 -23.78
N TYR A 58 -2.96 6.49 -23.91
CA TYR A 58 -3.54 5.46 -23.04
C TYR A 58 -5.05 5.64 -22.82
N HIS A 59 -5.77 6.02 -23.90
CA HIS A 59 -7.17 6.43 -23.82
C HIS A 59 -8.05 5.38 -23.11
N ASP A 60 -8.02 4.13 -23.57
CA ASP A 60 -8.89 3.05 -23.07
C ASP A 60 -8.53 2.65 -21.63
N LEU A 61 -7.24 2.68 -21.29
CA LEU A 61 -6.78 2.45 -19.92
C LEU A 61 -7.27 3.54 -18.97
N LYS A 62 -7.12 4.82 -19.36
CA LYS A 62 -7.63 5.96 -18.57
C LYS A 62 -9.15 5.91 -18.43
N LEU A 63 -9.87 5.56 -19.48
CA LEU A 63 -11.32 5.39 -19.42
C LEU A 63 -11.74 4.28 -18.45
N SER A 64 -11.00 3.16 -18.44
CA SER A 64 -11.24 2.05 -17.50
C SER A 64 -11.01 2.47 -16.05
N ILE A 65 -9.93 3.21 -15.78
CA ILE A 65 -9.62 3.76 -14.45
C ILE A 65 -10.67 4.82 -14.04
N SER A 66 -11.06 5.71 -14.98
CA SER A 66 -12.08 6.74 -14.75
C SER A 66 -13.40 6.12 -14.28
N ASN A 67 -13.89 5.11 -15.00
CA ASN A 67 -15.12 4.39 -14.64
C ASN A 67 -14.97 3.67 -13.29
N TYR A 68 -13.83 3.06 -13.04
CA TYR A 68 -13.56 2.36 -11.78
C TYR A 68 -13.50 3.29 -10.57
N CYS A 69 -12.84 4.45 -10.72
CA CYS A 69 -12.66 5.42 -9.64
C CYS A 69 -13.82 6.43 -9.51
N GLY A 70 -14.65 6.57 -10.54
CA GLY A 70 -15.69 7.60 -10.60
C GLY A 70 -15.11 9.02 -10.69
N CYS A 71 -14.03 9.22 -11.47
CA CYS A 71 -13.36 10.50 -11.64
C CYS A 71 -13.20 10.86 -13.12
N ALA A 72 -12.92 12.13 -13.44
CA ALA A 72 -12.67 12.55 -14.82
C ALA A 72 -11.38 11.93 -15.36
N THR A 73 -11.38 11.53 -16.65
CA THR A 73 -10.19 10.98 -17.33
C THR A 73 -9.01 11.94 -17.32
N ASP A 74 -9.29 13.25 -17.42
CA ASP A 74 -8.28 14.30 -17.40
C ASP A 74 -7.56 14.45 -16.04
N ASN A 75 -8.14 13.92 -14.97
CA ASN A 75 -7.51 13.91 -13.64
C ASN A 75 -6.56 12.73 -13.43
N ILE A 76 -6.44 11.82 -14.43
CA ILE A 76 -5.66 10.60 -14.31
C ILE A 76 -4.26 10.78 -14.90
N LEU A 77 -3.26 10.45 -14.06
CA LEU A 77 -1.87 10.28 -14.44
C LEU A 77 -1.52 8.80 -14.36
N LEU A 78 -0.70 8.29 -15.26
CA LEU A 78 -0.26 6.91 -15.27
C LEU A 78 1.21 6.81 -14.89
N GLY A 79 1.57 5.75 -14.16
CA GLY A 79 2.95 5.50 -13.76
C GLY A 79 3.31 4.03 -13.80
N SER A 80 4.57 3.72 -14.04
CA SER A 80 5.15 2.37 -13.98
C SER A 80 5.21 1.87 -12.53
N GLY A 81 4.02 1.71 -11.93
CA GLY A 81 3.76 1.44 -10.52
C GLY A 81 3.65 2.74 -9.70
N ALA A 82 3.05 2.63 -8.50
CA ALA A 82 2.87 3.75 -7.58
C ALA A 82 4.18 4.47 -7.23
N THR A 83 5.29 3.74 -7.14
CA THR A 83 6.61 4.29 -6.77
C THR A 83 7.10 5.35 -7.76
N GLU A 84 6.87 5.18 -9.06
CA GLU A 84 7.24 6.19 -10.05
C GLU A 84 6.47 7.50 -9.83
N LEU A 85 5.19 7.42 -9.51
CA LEU A 85 4.35 8.60 -9.24
C LEU A 85 4.73 9.28 -7.92
N ILE A 86 5.08 8.52 -6.89
CA ILE A 86 5.63 9.07 -5.62
C ILE A 86 6.90 9.86 -5.92
N SER A 87 7.86 9.26 -6.63
CA SER A 87 9.11 9.90 -6.98
C SER A 87 8.89 11.13 -7.86
N SER A 88 8.06 11.03 -8.91
CA SER A 88 7.79 12.13 -9.84
C SER A 88 7.12 13.31 -9.13
N PHE A 89 6.11 13.04 -8.28
CA PHE A 89 5.43 14.10 -7.54
C PHE A 89 6.38 14.83 -6.59
N ILE A 90 7.15 14.09 -5.76
CA ILE A 90 8.10 14.69 -4.82
C ILE A 90 9.18 15.48 -5.56
N ASN A 91 9.70 14.96 -6.66
CA ASN A 91 10.73 15.66 -7.44
C ASN A 91 10.21 16.96 -8.05
N ILE A 92 8.97 16.98 -8.57
CA ILE A 92 8.37 18.15 -9.19
C ILE A 92 8.03 19.21 -8.14
N VAL A 93 7.43 18.81 -7.02
CA VAL A 93 7.14 19.71 -5.90
C VAL A 93 8.43 20.24 -5.28
N SER A 94 9.47 19.41 -5.23
CA SER A 94 10.78 19.73 -4.63
C SER A 94 10.65 20.42 -3.27
N PRO A 95 9.97 19.79 -2.29
CA PRO A 95 9.59 20.43 -1.05
C PRO A 95 10.82 20.73 -0.21
N LYS A 96 10.83 21.89 0.46
CA LYS A 96 11.83 22.24 1.48
C LYS A 96 11.47 21.65 2.85
N LYS A 97 10.17 21.57 3.15
CA LYS A 97 9.65 20.99 4.37
C LYS A 97 8.47 20.08 4.10
N ALA A 98 8.44 18.93 4.73
CA ALA A 98 7.38 17.94 4.62
C ALA A 98 6.90 17.46 5.98
N VAL A 99 5.61 17.16 6.09
CA VAL A 99 5.05 16.35 7.18
C VAL A 99 4.87 14.91 6.68
N LEU A 100 5.37 13.95 7.44
CA LEU A 100 5.19 12.52 7.19
C LEU A 100 4.44 11.89 8.34
N LEU A 101 3.24 11.32 8.06
CA LEU A 101 2.53 10.50 9.04
C LEU A 101 3.31 9.18 9.26
N SER A 102 3.74 8.97 10.51
CA SER A 102 4.60 7.86 10.90
C SER A 102 3.99 7.00 12.01
N PRO A 103 4.40 5.73 12.19
CA PRO A 103 5.29 4.97 11.31
C PRO A 103 4.69 4.74 9.92
N SER A 104 5.51 4.73 8.87
CA SER A 104 5.03 4.55 7.50
C SER A 104 6.08 3.87 6.59
N TYR A 105 5.72 3.69 5.35
CA TYR A 105 6.58 3.09 4.33
C TYR A 105 7.82 3.96 4.06
N SER A 106 9.01 3.35 4.16
CA SER A 106 10.30 4.07 4.14
C SER A 106 10.65 4.76 2.81
N GLU A 107 10.00 4.40 1.71
CA GLU A 107 10.28 5.05 0.42
C GLU A 107 9.83 6.52 0.39
N TYR A 108 8.82 6.92 1.18
CA TYR A 108 8.45 8.33 1.26
C TYR A 108 9.59 9.18 1.82
N GLU A 109 10.15 8.75 2.95
CA GLU A 109 11.30 9.44 3.56
C GLU A 109 12.52 9.44 2.64
N LYS A 110 12.79 8.31 1.97
CA LYS A 110 13.89 8.18 1.03
C LYS A 110 13.73 9.13 -0.16
N GLU A 111 12.53 9.25 -0.73
CA GLU A 111 12.28 10.17 -1.85
C GLU A 111 12.39 11.64 -1.41
N LEU A 112 11.78 12.01 -0.28
CA LEU A 112 11.89 13.35 0.31
C LEU A 112 13.35 13.74 0.61
N SER A 113 14.15 12.80 1.13
CA SER A 113 15.55 13.02 1.45
C SER A 113 16.42 13.33 0.23
N LYS A 114 16.05 12.85 -0.97
CA LYS A 114 16.77 13.17 -2.21
C LYS A 114 16.75 14.67 -2.55
N SER A 115 15.71 15.38 -2.13
CA SER A 115 15.55 16.83 -2.34
C SER A 115 16.08 17.67 -1.19
N ASN A 116 16.85 17.10 -0.25
CA ASN A 116 17.29 17.77 1.00
C ASN A 116 16.13 18.37 1.80
N CYS A 117 14.96 17.73 1.75
CA CYS A 117 13.75 18.14 2.45
C CYS A 117 13.90 17.93 3.97
N ILE A 118 13.49 18.91 4.76
CA ILE A 118 13.33 18.75 6.21
C ILE A 118 12.03 17.99 6.46
N ILE A 119 12.13 16.83 7.09
CA ILE A 119 11.00 15.93 7.30
C ILE A 119 10.55 16.00 8.75
N ASN A 120 9.38 16.59 8.99
CA ASN A 120 8.71 16.62 10.29
C ASN A 120 7.80 15.38 10.40
N LYS A 121 8.06 14.49 11.36
CA LYS A 121 7.29 13.25 11.51
C LYS A 121 6.23 13.38 12.59
N PHE A 122 4.98 13.14 12.23
CA PHE A 122 3.89 12.97 13.18
C PHE A 122 3.71 11.49 13.48
N PHE A 123 4.07 11.07 14.70
CA PHE A 123 3.96 9.67 15.11
C PHE A 123 2.58 9.36 15.69
N SER A 124 1.84 8.47 15.02
CA SER A 124 0.70 7.81 15.65
C SER A 124 1.21 6.85 16.74
N LYS A 125 0.49 6.79 17.86
CA LYS A 125 0.94 6.13 19.08
C LYS A 125 0.22 4.80 19.32
N LYS A 126 0.94 3.80 19.77
CA LYS A 126 0.40 2.47 20.10
C LYS A 126 -0.62 2.52 21.26
N GLU A 127 -0.45 3.44 22.20
CA GLU A 127 -1.36 3.68 23.32
C GLU A 127 -2.78 4.06 22.86
N ASN A 128 -2.87 4.69 21.68
CA ASN A 128 -4.13 5.05 21.01
C ASN A 128 -4.49 4.05 19.89
N LEU A 129 -3.93 2.83 19.90
CA LEU A 129 -4.11 1.82 18.84
C LEU A 129 -3.71 2.36 17.46
N PHE A 130 -2.72 3.22 17.40
CA PHE A 130 -2.27 3.95 16.21
C PHE A 130 -3.34 4.83 15.54
N LYS A 131 -4.46 5.11 16.22
CA LYS A 131 -5.43 6.08 15.74
C LYS A 131 -4.84 7.49 15.79
N VAL A 132 -5.12 8.26 14.76
CA VAL A 132 -4.69 9.66 14.65
C VAL A 132 -5.85 10.57 15.04
N ASN A 133 -5.61 11.50 15.96
CA ASN A 133 -6.53 12.60 16.22
C ASN A 133 -6.36 13.63 15.10
N VAL A 134 -7.43 13.90 14.36
CA VAL A 134 -7.40 14.78 13.19
C VAL A 134 -7.04 16.22 13.56
N ASP A 135 -7.56 16.74 14.67
CA ASP A 135 -7.29 18.12 15.11
C ASP A 135 -5.82 18.28 15.55
N GLU A 136 -5.28 17.31 16.28
CA GLU A 136 -3.86 17.30 16.63
C GLU A 136 -2.97 17.23 15.38
N PHE A 137 -3.36 16.42 14.39
CA PHE A 137 -2.61 16.31 13.15
C PHE A 137 -2.65 17.59 12.32
N ILE A 138 -3.81 18.25 12.21
CA ILE A 138 -3.95 19.56 11.56
C ILE A 138 -3.11 20.62 12.26
N ASN A 139 -3.13 20.67 13.59
CA ASN A 139 -2.32 21.59 14.37
C ASN A 139 -0.82 21.35 14.14
N PHE A 140 -0.41 20.08 14.04
CA PHE A 140 0.99 19.74 13.74
C PHE A 140 1.38 20.16 12.33
N ILE A 141 0.54 19.92 11.32
CA ILE A 141 0.80 20.40 9.94
C ILE A 141 0.97 21.90 9.90
N ASN A 142 0.14 22.64 10.64
CA ASN A 142 0.13 24.10 10.65
C ASN A 142 1.13 24.74 11.61
N SER A 143 1.84 23.94 12.43
CA SER A 143 2.84 24.47 13.37
C SER A 143 4.08 25.04 12.69
N ASP A 144 4.28 24.70 11.39
CA ASP A 144 5.36 25.23 10.54
C ASP A 144 4.83 25.41 9.11
N CYS A 145 5.56 26.15 8.28
CA CYS A 145 5.27 26.31 6.85
C CYS A 145 5.71 25.04 6.10
N ASN A 146 4.88 24.01 6.06
CA ASN A 146 5.15 22.78 5.33
C ASN A 146 4.65 22.88 3.88
N ASP A 147 5.48 22.44 2.93
CA ASP A 147 5.14 22.45 1.49
C ASP A 147 4.25 21.26 1.13
N ILE A 148 4.49 20.11 1.77
CA ILE A 148 3.81 18.84 1.48
C ILE A 148 3.49 18.07 2.76
N VAL A 149 2.36 17.35 2.74
CA VAL A 149 1.99 16.32 3.71
C VAL A 149 1.89 14.99 3.00
N VAL A 150 2.53 13.94 3.53
CA VAL A 150 2.49 12.58 2.98
C VAL A 150 1.71 11.67 3.91
N ILE A 151 0.65 11.07 3.40
CA ILE A 151 -0.26 10.18 4.13
C ILE A 151 -0.40 8.87 3.36
N CYS A 152 -0.17 7.73 4.02
CA CYS A 152 -0.56 6.42 3.51
C CYS A 152 -1.93 6.05 4.07
N ASN A 153 -2.93 5.79 3.23
CA ASN A 153 -4.33 5.55 3.64
C ASN A 153 -4.97 4.37 2.91
N PRO A 154 -5.14 3.20 3.52
CA PRO A 154 -4.73 2.78 4.87
C PRO A 154 -3.21 2.78 5.09
N ASN A 155 -2.80 3.15 6.30
CA ASN A 155 -1.39 3.28 6.64
C ASN A 155 -0.69 1.93 6.79
N ASN A 156 0.45 1.78 6.17
CA ASN A 156 1.36 0.67 6.35
C ASN A 156 2.54 1.11 7.25
N PRO A 157 2.76 0.50 8.45
CA PRO A 157 2.31 -0.84 8.84
C PRO A 157 1.09 -0.90 9.77
N THR A 158 0.52 0.22 10.23
CA THR A 158 -0.42 0.27 11.34
C THR A 158 -1.84 -0.21 10.99
N GLY A 159 -2.22 -0.14 9.70
CA GLY A 159 -3.57 -0.47 9.26
C GLY A 159 -4.62 0.60 9.56
N PHE A 160 -4.25 1.71 10.20
CA PHE A 160 -5.13 2.86 10.41
C PHE A 160 -5.56 3.50 9.08
N ALA A 161 -6.78 4.02 9.01
CA ALA A 161 -7.24 4.79 7.87
C ALA A 161 -8.11 5.97 8.30
N PHE A 162 -7.84 7.13 7.71
CA PHE A 162 -8.76 8.27 7.75
C PHE A 162 -9.98 7.99 6.87
N SER A 163 -11.15 8.34 7.36
CA SER A 163 -12.34 8.44 6.52
C SER A 163 -12.24 9.62 5.56
N ASN A 164 -13.05 9.63 4.48
CA ASN A 164 -13.08 10.77 3.56
C ASN A 164 -13.59 12.06 4.23
N GLY A 165 -14.43 11.98 5.24
CA GLY A 165 -14.82 13.14 6.05
C GLY A 165 -13.65 13.72 6.86
N GLU A 166 -12.80 12.86 7.45
CA GLU A 166 -11.59 13.28 8.16
C GLU A 166 -10.55 13.84 7.19
N MET A 167 -10.37 13.21 6.03
CA MET A 167 -9.47 13.71 4.98
C MET A 167 -9.93 15.07 4.45
N LYS A 168 -11.24 15.25 4.23
CA LYS A 168 -11.82 16.55 3.86
C LYS A 168 -11.50 17.62 4.92
N LYS A 169 -11.67 17.32 6.20
CA LYS A 169 -11.33 18.22 7.29
C LYS A 169 -9.84 18.62 7.27
N ILE A 170 -8.93 17.68 7.01
CA ILE A 170 -7.50 17.97 6.85
C ILE A 170 -7.28 18.90 5.66
N LEU A 171 -7.87 18.59 4.51
CA LEU A 171 -7.77 19.42 3.31
C LEU A 171 -8.30 20.84 3.52
N GLU A 172 -9.44 21.02 4.19
CA GLU A 172 -10.03 22.34 4.45
C GLU A 172 -9.19 23.22 5.37
N ASN A 173 -8.44 22.60 6.29
CA ASN A 173 -7.76 23.32 7.38
C ASN A 173 -6.22 23.36 7.24
N THR A 174 -5.67 23.00 6.09
CA THR A 174 -4.23 23.07 5.82
C THR A 174 -3.98 23.72 4.45
N ASN A 175 -2.81 24.34 4.26
CA ASN A 175 -2.41 24.95 2.98
C ASN A 175 -1.39 24.13 2.20
N ALA A 176 -0.75 23.14 2.81
CA ALA A 176 0.22 22.28 2.16
C ALA A 176 -0.41 21.42 1.05
N LEU A 177 0.38 21.03 0.05
CA LEU A 177 -0.01 19.97 -0.87
C LEU A 177 -0.14 18.65 -0.10
N ILE A 178 -1.15 17.86 -0.39
CA ILE A 178 -1.39 16.59 0.29
C ILE A 178 -1.26 15.43 -0.69
N MET A 179 -0.24 14.59 -0.49
CA MET A 179 -0.08 13.32 -1.20
C MET A 179 -0.68 12.19 -0.35
N VAL A 180 -1.67 11.51 -0.90
CA VAL A 180 -2.31 10.35 -0.25
C VAL A 180 -1.99 9.09 -1.05
N ASP A 181 -1.23 8.18 -0.45
CA ASP A 181 -1.00 6.85 -1.02
C ASP A 181 -2.14 5.91 -0.62
N GLU A 182 -3.02 5.64 -1.55
CA GLU A 182 -4.16 4.74 -1.42
C GLU A 182 -3.87 3.32 -1.98
N THR A 183 -2.61 2.86 -1.99
CA THR A 183 -2.22 1.52 -2.48
C THR A 183 -2.98 0.36 -1.80
N TYR A 184 -3.56 0.59 -0.63
CA TYR A 184 -4.33 -0.40 0.13
C TYR A 184 -5.83 -0.09 0.23
N ILE A 185 -6.31 0.91 -0.50
CA ILE A 185 -7.69 1.41 -0.32
C ILE A 185 -8.75 0.39 -0.70
N GLU A 186 -8.51 -0.42 -1.72
CA GLU A 186 -9.43 -1.44 -2.21
C GLU A 186 -9.71 -2.56 -1.18
N PHE A 187 -8.89 -2.67 -0.13
CA PHE A 187 -9.16 -3.58 1.01
C PHE A 187 -10.14 -3.01 2.03
N THR A 188 -10.65 -1.80 1.80
CA THR A 188 -11.61 -1.09 2.65
C THR A 188 -12.95 -0.89 1.92
N ASP A 189 -13.93 -0.35 2.63
CA ASP A 189 -15.06 0.31 1.97
C ASP A 189 -14.60 1.65 1.37
N THR A 190 -14.38 1.67 0.06
CA THR A 190 -13.90 2.85 -0.67
C THR A 190 -14.85 4.05 -0.57
N ASN A 191 -16.15 3.82 -0.34
CA ASN A 191 -17.12 4.90 -0.12
C ASN A 191 -16.87 5.68 1.17
N ILE A 192 -16.24 5.02 2.16
CA ILE A 192 -15.95 5.61 3.47
C ILE A 192 -14.54 6.17 3.53
N TYR A 193 -13.56 5.45 2.94
CA TYR A 193 -12.14 5.72 3.20
C TYR A 193 -11.37 6.31 2.02
N SER A 194 -11.89 6.22 0.78
CA SER A 194 -11.20 6.79 -0.37
C SER A 194 -11.40 8.30 -0.48
N SER A 195 -10.33 8.99 -0.81
CA SER A 195 -10.33 10.44 -1.05
C SER A 195 -10.67 10.81 -2.49
N THR A 196 -10.99 9.83 -3.37
CA THR A 196 -11.22 10.08 -4.81
C THR A 196 -12.28 11.14 -5.06
N LYS A 197 -13.37 11.14 -4.27
CA LYS A 197 -14.46 12.11 -4.39
C LYS A 197 -14.07 13.55 -4.03
N LEU A 198 -12.89 13.75 -3.42
CA LEU A 198 -12.38 15.06 -3.01
C LEU A 198 -11.45 15.68 -4.07
N VAL A 199 -11.09 14.93 -5.11
CA VAL A 199 -10.10 15.38 -6.13
C VAL A 199 -10.55 16.64 -6.85
N ASP A 200 -11.83 16.73 -7.22
CA ASP A 200 -12.35 17.87 -7.96
C ASP A 200 -12.53 19.13 -7.09
N ASP A 201 -12.72 18.94 -5.76
CA ASP A 201 -12.92 20.02 -4.80
C ASP A 201 -11.60 20.62 -4.29
N PHE A 202 -10.49 19.88 -4.36
CA PHE A 202 -9.20 20.26 -3.77
C PHE A 202 -8.03 20.05 -4.71
N ASP A 203 -7.58 21.10 -5.39
CA ASP A 203 -6.43 21.07 -6.31
C ASP A 203 -5.08 20.78 -5.63
N LYS A 204 -5.01 20.92 -4.31
CA LYS A 204 -3.83 20.54 -3.48
C LYS A 204 -3.79 19.05 -3.14
N LEU A 205 -4.77 18.24 -3.55
CA LEU A 205 -4.80 16.80 -3.33
C LEU A 205 -4.17 16.05 -4.51
N PHE A 206 -3.24 15.15 -4.20
CA PHE A 206 -2.70 14.17 -5.12
C PHE A 206 -2.83 12.78 -4.54
N ILE A 207 -3.67 11.94 -5.12
CA ILE A 207 -3.87 10.55 -4.74
C ILE A 207 -3.01 9.66 -5.61
N ILE A 208 -2.40 8.63 -5.02
CA ILE A 208 -1.64 7.60 -5.74
C ILE A 208 -2.26 6.25 -5.44
N ARG A 209 -2.44 5.42 -6.46
CA ARG A 209 -2.88 4.02 -6.36
C ARG A 209 -2.00 3.11 -7.19
N GLY A 210 -1.89 1.85 -6.75
CA GLY A 210 -1.11 0.84 -7.45
C GLY A 210 -1.84 -0.48 -7.57
N THR A 211 -1.67 -1.18 -8.68
CA THR A 211 -2.33 -2.47 -8.94
C THR A 211 -1.61 -3.66 -8.29
N SER A 212 -0.45 -3.41 -7.68
CA SER A 212 0.43 -4.46 -7.14
C SER A 212 -0.20 -5.28 -6.00
N LYS A 213 -1.08 -4.68 -5.20
CA LYS A 213 -1.60 -5.29 -3.96
C LYS A 213 -2.94 -5.95 -4.17
N PHE A 214 -4.00 -5.16 -4.33
CA PHE A 214 -5.36 -5.68 -4.46
C PHE A 214 -5.55 -6.45 -5.77
N PHE A 215 -5.09 -5.92 -6.89
CA PHE A 215 -5.20 -6.60 -8.19
C PHE A 215 -4.17 -7.73 -8.38
N GLY A 216 -3.27 -7.95 -7.42
CA GLY A 216 -2.32 -9.04 -7.44
C GLY A 216 -1.34 -9.01 -8.62
N THR A 217 -0.97 -7.82 -9.10
CA THR A 217 -0.15 -7.63 -10.31
C THR A 217 1.16 -6.87 -10.08
N PRO A 218 1.98 -7.24 -9.07
CA PRO A 218 3.21 -6.48 -8.79
C PRO A 218 4.21 -6.49 -9.95
N GLY A 219 4.23 -7.56 -10.76
CA GLY A 219 5.15 -7.71 -11.88
C GLY A 219 4.80 -6.89 -13.12
N ILE A 220 3.55 -6.45 -13.26
CA ILE A 220 3.07 -5.69 -14.43
C ILE A 220 3.53 -4.22 -14.39
N ARG A 221 3.81 -3.71 -13.19
CA ARG A 221 4.26 -2.33 -12.99
C ARG A 221 3.24 -1.30 -13.49
N LEU A 222 2.03 -1.31 -12.94
CA LEU A 222 0.99 -0.31 -13.21
C LEU A 222 0.57 0.40 -11.94
N GLY A 223 0.53 1.73 -11.99
CA GLY A 223 -0.03 2.61 -10.98
C GLY A 223 -0.69 3.80 -11.65
N TYR A 224 -1.47 4.55 -10.89
CA TYR A 224 -2.10 5.76 -11.36
C TYR A 224 -2.21 6.80 -10.25
N GLY A 225 -2.16 8.07 -10.66
CA GLY A 225 -2.36 9.23 -9.79
C GLY A 225 -3.64 9.97 -10.16
N LEU A 226 -4.27 10.61 -9.18
CA LEU A 226 -5.50 11.38 -9.37
C LEU A 226 -5.31 12.79 -8.77
N THR A 227 -5.51 13.82 -9.58
CA THR A 227 -5.49 15.22 -9.14
C THR A 227 -6.21 16.11 -10.15
N SER A 228 -6.89 17.16 -9.68
CA SER A 228 -7.43 18.21 -10.54
C SER A 228 -6.40 19.32 -10.86
N ASN A 229 -5.25 19.33 -10.17
CA ASN A 229 -4.20 20.34 -10.34
C ASN A 229 -3.52 20.26 -11.70
N SER A 230 -3.84 21.20 -12.59
CA SER A 230 -3.29 21.23 -13.96
C SER A 230 -1.77 21.43 -13.99
N ASN A 231 -1.20 22.21 -13.07
CA ASN A 231 0.23 22.43 -13.02
C ASN A 231 0.98 21.14 -12.65
N ILE A 232 0.50 20.40 -11.63
CA ILE A 232 1.07 19.11 -11.23
C ILE A 232 0.94 18.11 -12.39
N LYS A 233 -0.24 18.00 -13.01
CA LYS A 233 -0.48 17.09 -14.15
C LYS A 233 0.49 17.37 -15.31
N ASN A 234 0.59 18.60 -15.73
CA ASN A 234 1.45 18.99 -16.84
C ASN A 234 2.92 18.73 -16.51
N SER A 235 3.34 19.08 -15.30
CA SER A 235 4.72 18.85 -14.86
C SER A 235 5.07 17.37 -14.77
N ILE A 236 4.18 16.52 -14.24
CA ILE A 236 4.41 15.07 -14.20
C ILE A 236 4.47 14.50 -15.62
N ASN A 237 3.49 14.80 -16.48
CA ASN A 237 3.44 14.29 -17.86
C ASN A 237 4.66 14.72 -18.70
N SER A 238 5.20 15.92 -18.49
CA SER A 238 6.39 16.37 -19.21
C SER A 238 7.71 15.73 -18.73
N ASN A 239 7.70 15.11 -17.55
CA ASN A 239 8.87 14.44 -16.97
C ASN A 239 8.81 12.91 -17.06
N LEU A 240 7.67 12.33 -17.44
CA LEU A 240 7.53 10.91 -17.72
C LEU A 240 7.89 10.60 -19.17
N ASP A 241 8.38 9.38 -19.40
CA ASP A 241 8.63 8.89 -20.74
C ASP A 241 7.32 8.74 -21.53
N LEU A 242 7.36 8.98 -22.84
CA LEU A 242 6.17 8.94 -23.71
C LEU A 242 5.42 7.60 -23.64
N TRP A 243 6.13 6.49 -23.50
CA TRP A 243 5.58 5.13 -23.37
C TRP A 243 5.95 4.51 -22.01
N ASN A 244 5.71 5.26 -20.93
CA ASN A 244 6.07 4.82 -19.58
C ASN A 244 5.29 3.59 -19.10
N ILE A 245 4.11 3.31 -19.66
CA ILE A 245 3.34 2.09 -19.36
C ILE A 245 3.54 1.07 -20.49
N ASN A 246 4.03 -0.10 -20.13
CA ASN A 246 4.25 -1.17 -21.11
C ASN A 246 2.92 -1.76 -21.63
N THR A 247 2.95 -2.31 -22.86
CA THR A 247 1.78 -2.86 -23.56
C THR A 247 1.01 -3.89 -22.73
N LEU A 248 1.68 -4.79 -22.03
CA LEU A 248 0.99 -5.82 -21.23
C LEU A 248 0.28 -5.22 -20.03
N ALA A 249 0.85 -4.17 -19.42
CA ALA A 249 0.22 -3.42 -18.34
C ALA A 249 -1.04 -2.67 -18.82
N THR A 250 -0.98 -2.10 -20.02
CA THR A 250 -2.12 -1.43 -20.66
C THR A 250 -3.26 -2.40 -20.88
N ILE A 251 -3.01 -3.52 -21.61
CA ILE A 251 -4.02 -4.56 -21.91
C ILE A 251 -4.62 -5.12 -20.60
N MET A 252 -3.78 -5.42 -19.61
CA MET A 252 -4.23 -5.98 -18.35
C MET A 252 -5.07 -4.97 -17.55
N GLY A 253 -4.67 -3.70 -17.54
CA GLY A 253 -5.37 -2.61 -16.86
C GLY A 253 -6.75 -2.35 -17.44
N GLU A 254 -6.89 -2.33 -18.76
CA GLU A 254 -8.15 -2.10 -19.46
C GLU A 254 -9.24 -3.12 -19.08
N VAL A 255 -8.85 -4.33 -18.69
CA VAL A 255 -9.76 -5.42 -18.33
C VAL A 255 -9.94 -5.55 -16.82
N MET A 256 -8.87 -5.47 -16.02
CA MET A 256 -8.96 -5.77 -14.58
C MET A 256 -9.82 -4.79 -13.81
N PHE A 257 -9.87 -3.50 -14.23
CA PHE A 257 -10.71 -2.50 -13.59
C PHE A 257 -12.22 -2.66 -13.89
N LYS A 258 -12.56 -3.50 -14.89
CA LYS A 258 -13.95 -3.84 -15.28
C LYS A 258 -14.37 -5.22 -14.77
N ASP A 259 -13.49 -5.98 -14.13
CA ASP A 259 -13.83 -7.32 -13.60
C ASP A 259 -14.48 -7.22 -12.22
N ASP A 260 -15.75 -6.80 -12.20
CA ASP A 260 -16.54 -6.63 -10.99
C ASP A 260 -16.61 -7.92 -10.15
N SER A 261 -16.63 -9.07 -10.81
CA SER A 261 -16.67 -10.37 -10.14
C SER A 261 -15.38 -10.63 -9.36
N PHE A 262 -14.22 -10.34 -9.95
CA PHE A 262 -12.93 -10.45 -9.27
C PHE A 262 -12.82 -9.45 -8.12
N ILE A 263 -13.20 -8.20 -8.37
CA ILE A 263 -13.16 -7.11 -7.36
C ILE A 263 -14.01 -7.48 -6.15
N LYS A 264 -15.27 -7.85 -6.37
CA LYS A 264 -16.20 -8.23 -5.31
C LYS A 264 -15.74 -9.46 -4.53
N ASN A 265 -15.31 -10.51 -5.23
CA ASN A 265 -14.82 -11.74 -4.60
C ASN A 265 -13.54 -11.48 -3.78
N SER A 266 -12.59 -10.70 -4.32
CA SER A 266 -11.38 -10.32 -3.60
C SER A 266 -11.69 -9.54 -2.33
N TYR A 267 -12.56 -8.53 -2.41
CA TYR A 267 -12.95 -7.73 -1.24
C TYR A 267 -13.61 -8.59 -0.16
N GLN A 268 -14.57 -9.44 -0.53
CA GLN A 268 -15.29 -10.30 0.42
C GLN A 268 -14.35 -11.31 1.09
N THR A 269 -13.54 -12.02 0.30
CA THR A 269 -12.60 -13.02 0.80
C THR A 269 -11.59 -12.39 1.75
N LEU A 270 -10.96 -11.28 1.34
CA LEU A 270 -9.91 -10.65 2.14
C LEU A 270 -10.46 -9.97 3.40
N THR A 271 -11.69 -9.46 3.37
CA THR A 271 -12.36 -8.95 4.57
C THR A 271 -12.63 -10.07 5.57
N SER A 272 -13.20 -11.19 5.11
CA SER A 272 -13.46 -12.37 5.95
C SER A 272 -12.16 -12.94 6.56
N GLU A 273 -11.11 -13.07 5.76
CA GLU A 273 -9.82 -13.59 6.23
C GLU A 273 -9.09 -12.63 7.17
N ARG A 274 -9.24 -11.32 6.98
CA ARG A 274 -8.74 -10.33 7.94
C ARG A 274 -9.44 -10.45 9.29
N GLU A 275 -10.75 -10.59 9.29
CA GLU A 275 -11.55 -10.78 10.52
C GLU A 275 -11.17 -12.07 11.24
N PHE A 276 -10.97 -13.16 10.48
CA PHE A 276 -10.46 -14.42 11.02
C PHE A 276 -9.11 -14.23 11.70
N LEU A 277 -8.13 -13.65 11.01
CA LEU A 277 -6.79 -13.42 11.58
C LEU A 277 -6.81 -12.47 12.77
N LEU A 278 -7.59 -11.39 12.72
CA LEU A 278 -7.75 -10.46 13.84
C LEU A 278 -8.28 -11.19 15.08
N LYS A 279 -9.32 -12.01 14.93
CA LYS A 279 -9.90 -12.81 16.01
C LYS A 279 -8.90 -13.80 16.58
N GLU A 280 -8.26 -14.59 15.73
CA GLU A 280 -7.32 -15.63 16.17
C GLU A 280 -6.08 -15.04 16.83
N LEU A 281 -5.45 -14.01 16.25
CA LEU A 281 -4.30 -13.33 16.83
C LEU A 281 -4.65 -12.65 18.18
N SER A 282 -5.83 -12.05 18.29
CA SER A 282 -6.29 -11.44 19.55
C SER A 282 -6.55 -12.44 20.67
N SER A 283 -6.64 -13.74 20.37
CA SER A 283 -6.76 -14.79 21.38
C SER A 283 -5.45 -15.10 22.11
N PHE A 284 -4.32 -14.65 21.57
CA PHE A 284 -3.01 -14.85 22.20
C PHE A 284 -2.81 -13.86 23.35
N LYS A 285 -2.57 -14.35 24.56
CA LYS A 285 -2.34 -13.51 25.76
C LYS A 285 -1.12 -12.61 25.63
N ASP A 286 -0.10 -13.09 24.92
CA ASP A 286 1.19 -12.41 24.75
C ASP A 286 1.25 -11.45 23.56
N LEU A 287 0.15 -11.29 22.83
CA LEU A 287 0.07 -10.33 21.74
C LEU A 287 -0.86 -9.14 22.05
N THR A 288 -0.46 -7.95 21.64
CA THR A 288 -1.35 -6.83 21.36
C THR A 288 -1.56 -6.76 19.86
N VAL A 289 -2.81 -6.88 19.43
CA VAL A 289 -3.17 -6.88 18.01
C VAL A 289 -3.86 -5.56 17.67
N TYR A 290 -3.38 -4.88 16.65
CA TYR A 290 -3.91 -3.56 16.28
C TYR A 290 -4.98 -3.68 15.20
N PRO A 291 -6.09 -2.92 15.31
CA PRO A 291 -7.13 -2.87 14.28
C PRO A 291 -6.56 -2.46 12.92
N SER A 292 -7.02 -3.10 11.86
CA SER A 292 -6.52 -2.81 10.52
C SER A 292 -7.64 -2.66 9.50
N LYS A 293 -7.49 -1.68 8.60
CA LYS A 293 -8.29 -1.49 7.39
C LYS A 293 -7.59 -2.04 6.14
N GLY A 294 -6.28 -2.32 6.22
CA GLY A 294 -5.53 -2.99 5.13
C GLY A 294 -5.74 -4.51 5.11
N ASN A 295 -5.08 -5.18 4.19
CA ASN A 295 -5.03 -6.65 4.15
C ASN A 295 -3.87 -7.22 4.99
N PHE A 296 -3.50 -6.54 6.03
CA PHE A 296 -2.42 -6.93 6.95
C PHE A 296 -2.75 -6.53 8.38
N ILE A 297 -2.11 -7.16 9.34
CA ILE A 297 -2.33 -6.95 10.76
C ILE A 297 -0.97 -6.75 11.42
N LEU A 298 -0.84 -5.62 12.14
CA LEU A 298 0.30 -5.34 13.02
C LEU A 298 0.04 -5.93 14.39
N SER A 299 1.06 -6.59 14.96
CA SER A 299 1.01 -7.16 16.31
C SER A 299 2.27 -6.82 17.09
N GLU A 300 2.13 -6.60 18.40
CA GLU A 300 3.23 -6.39 19.36
C GLU A 300 3.30 -7.57 20.33
N ILE A 301 4.50 -8.06 20.59
CA ILE A 301 4.79 -9.12 21.57
C ILE A 301 4.90 -8.49 22.95
N LYS A 302 3.91 -8.68 23.82
CA LYS A 302 3.82 -8.06 25.16
C LYS A 302 4.86 -8.60 26.14
N SER A 303 5.08 -9.90 26.11
CA SER A 303 5.98 -10.57 27.06
C SER A 303 7.44 -10.11 26.93
N LYS A 304 7.82 -9.64 25.73
CA LYS A 304 9.20 -9.26 25.38
C LYS A 304 10.25 -10.37 25.61
N LYS A 305 9.81 -11.60 25.73
CA LYS A 305 10.69 -12.77 25.91
C LYS A 305 11.32 -13.23 24.60
N ILE A 306 10.59 -13.06 23.49
CA ILE A 306 11.03 -13.38 22.13
C ILE A 306 10.89 -12.15 21.23
N LYS A 307 11.82 -11.94 20.31
CA LYS A 307 11.77 -10.84 19.34
C LYS A 307 11.03 -11.27 18.07
N ALA A 308 10.49 -10.28 17.34
CA ALA A 308 9.85 -10.52 16.04
C ALA A 308 10.80 -11.19 15.03
N SER A 309 12.10 -10.86 15.08
CA SER A 309 13.12 -11.51 14.25
C SER A 309 13.29 -13.00 14.56
N GLU A 310 13.20 -13.41 15.82
CA GLU A 310 13.31 -14.81 16.24
C GLU A 310 12.05 -15.59 15.81
N ILE A 311 10.86 -15.02 16.01
CA ILE A 311 9.61 -15.60 15.48
C ILE A 311 9.70 -15.76 13.95
N ARG A 312 10.22 -14.75 13.25
CA ARG A 312 10.43 -14.81 11.79
C ARG A 312 11.32 -15.98 11.40
N GLU A 313 12.44 -16.22 12.08
CA GLU A 313 13.34 -17.32 11.77
C GLU A 313 12.69 -18.70 12.07
N ILE A 314 11.95 -18.83 13.15
CA ILE A 314 11.19 -20.06 13.47
C ILE A 314 10.14 -20.33 12.39
N LEU A 315 9.36 -19.30 11.99
CA LEU A 315 8.35 -19.43 10.95
C LEU A 315 8.99 -19.73 9.59
N LEU A 316 10.14 -19.12 9.29
CA LEU A 316 10.87 -19.36 8.05
C LEU A 316 11.32 -20.80 7.90
N SER A 317 11.71 -21.48 9.00
CA SER A 317 12.01 -22.91 9.01
C SER A 317 10.79 -23.80 8.66
N LYS A 318 9.58 -23.22 8.70
CA LYS A 318 8.31 -23.84 8.28
C LYS A 318 7.79 -23.25 6.95
N GLN A 319 8.66 -22.57 6.18
CA GLN A 319 8.33 -21.93 4.90
C GLN A 319 7.30 -20.80 5.00
N ILE A 320 7.15 -20.22 6.20
CA ILE A 320 6.26 -19.08 6.47
C ILE A 320 7.11 -17.82 6.63
N ILE A 321 6.82 -16.80 5.83
CA ILE A 321 7.55 -15.52 5.85
C ILE A 321 6.63 -14.46 6.46
N ILE A 322 7.07 -13.80 7.53
CA ILE A 322 6.40 -12.65 8.13
C ILE A 322 7.27 -11.40 8.01
N ARG A 323 6.69 -10.22 8.27
CA ARG A 323 7.43 -8.96 8.31
C ARG A 323 7.83 -8.61 9.74
N ASP A 324 9.13 -8.64 10.04
CA ASP A 324 9.72 -7.96 11.19
C ASP A 324 9.64 -6.43 10.97
N CYS A 325 8.99 -5.73 11.91
CA CYS A 325 8.69 -4.31 11.78
C CYS A 325 9.71 -3.38 12.45
N LYS A 326 10.82 -3.90 12.99
CA LYS A 326 11.88 -3.10 13.63
C LYS A 326 12.42 -1.97 12.75
N SER A 327 12.37 -2.13 11.42
CA SER A 327 12.85 -1.11 10.47
C SER A 327 11.88 0.06 10.26
N PHE A 328 10.66 -0.02 10.79
CA PHE A 328 9.73 1.13 10.78
C PHE A 328 10.05 2.00 11.99
N GLU A 329 10.43 3.26 11.74
CA GLU A 329 10.70 4.20 12.83
C GLU A 329 9.47 4.40 13.71
N GLY A 330 9.66 4.36 15.02
CA GLY A 330 8.56 4.37 15.98
C GLY A 330 8.03 2.99 16.38
N LEU A 331 8.55 1.91 15.77
CA LEU A 331 8.33 0.52 16.21
C LEU A 331 9.65 -0.09 16.68
N ASP A 332 9.57 -1.05 17.61
CA ASP A 332 10.73 -1.76 18.15
C ASP A 332 10.83 -3.21 17.63
N GLU A 333 11.77 -3.98 18.17
CA GLU A 333 12.03 -5.38 17.79
C GLU A 333 10.95 -6.37 18.20
N TYR A 334 9.89 -5.92 18.86
CA TYR A 334 8.76 -6.76 19.29
C TYR A 334 7.55 -6.65 18.37
N PHE A 335 7.62 -5.82 17.32
CA PHE A 335 6.54 -5.66 16.36
C PHE A 335 6.75 -6.53 15.13
N PHE A 336 5.70 -7.24 14.74
CA PHE A 336 5.64 -7.96 13.46
C PHE A 336 4.32 -7.70 12.74
N ARG A 337 4.32 -7.86 11.43
CA ARG A 337 3.14 -7.72 10.59
C ARG A 337 2.95 -8.95 9.72
N VAL A 338 1.70 -9.41 9.61
CA VAL A 338 1.28 -10.48 8.71
C VAL A 338 0.18 -9.98 7.80
N CYS A 339 0.20 -10.35 6.51
CA CYS A 339 -0.93 -10.08 5.62
C CYS A 339 -1.93 -11.23 5.60
N THR A 340 -3.10 -11.00 5.01
CA THR A 340 -4.09 -12.03 4.78
C THR A 340 -3.70 -12.88 3.57
N LEU A 341 -3.69 -14.19 3.74
CA LEU A 341 -3.59 -15.17 2.66
C LEU A 341 -4.91 -15.97 2.57
N ASN A 342 -4.89 -17.13 1.91
CA ASN A 342 -6.07 -18.00 1.90
C ASN A 342 -6.28 -18.67 3.28
N HIS A 343 -7.49 -19.17 3.52
CA HIS A 343 -7.89 -19.70 4.83
C HIS A 343 -6.97 -20.80 5.36
N ASN A 344 -6.52 -21.74 4.50
CA ASN A 344 -5.64 -22.82 4.90
C ASN A 344 -4.28 -22.31 5.35
N GLN A 345 -3.73 -21.35 4.63
CA GLN A 345 -2.44 -20.72 4.96
C GLN A 345 -2.56 -19.89 6.25
N ASN A 346 -3.63 -19.10 6.40
CA ASN A 346 -3.91 -18.34 7.62
C ASN A 346 -4.06 -19.26 8.84
N SER A 347 -4.79 -20.36 8.70
CA SER A 347 -4.95 -21.37 9.77
C SER A 347 -3.62 -22.03 10.14
N LEU A 348 -2.76 -22.30 9.15
CA LEU A 348 -1.42 -22.85 9.40
C LEU A 348 -0.51 -21.86 10.13
N LEU A 349 -0.53 -20.58 9.75
CA LEU A 349 0.16 -19.51 10.47
C LEU A 349 -0.26 -19.48 11.94
N ILE A 350 -1.58 -19.45 12.21
CA ILE A 350 -2.12 -19.43 13.59
C ILE A 350 -1.70 -20.67 14.37
N LYS A 351 -1.81 -21.86 13.77
CA LYS A 351 -1.37 -23.12 14.40
C LYS A 351 0.11 -23.07 14.75
N THR A 352 0.94 -22.55 13.87
CA THR A 352 2.39 -22.46 14.09
C THR A 352 2.74 -21.43 15.17
N LEU A 353 2.08 -20.27 15.18
CA LEU A 353 2.25 -19.27 16.23
C LEU A 353 1.81 -19.82 17.60
N LYS A 354 0.69 -20.59 17.66
CA LYS A 354 0.27 -21.26 18.90
C LYS A 354 1.38 -22.17 19.47
N SER A 355 2.10 -22.92 18.63
CA SER A 355 3.20 -23.76 19.10
C SER A 355 4.41 -22.97 19.62
N ILE A 356 4.62 -21.75 19.17
CA ILE A 356 5.69 -20.86 19.65
C ILE A 356 5.33 -20.28 21.02
N PHE A 357 4.11 -19.75 21.18
CA PHE A 357 3.68 -19.07 22.42
C PHE A 357 3.18 -19.98 23.54
N ILE A 358 2.88 -21.27 23.26
CA ILE A 358 2.45 -22.24 24.31
C ILE A 358 3.67 -22.94 24.94
N ASN A 359 4.78 -23.05 24.22
CA ASN A 359 5.98 -23.74 24.71
C ASN A 359 6.95 -22.79 25.45
N GLU A 360 6.54 -21.57 25.74
CA GLU A 360 7.19 -20.60 26.61
C GLU A 360 6.42 -20.42 27.95
#